data_2972f1d98ce4a2c65b0a3b31ab6223c1
#
_entry.id   2972f1d98ce4a2c65b0a3b31ab6223c1
#
_cell.length_a   1.000
_cell.length_b   1.000
_cell.length_c   1.000
_cell.angle_alpha   90.00
_cell.angle_beta   90.00
_cell.angle_gamma   90.00
#
_symmetry.space_group_name_H-M   'P 1'
#
loop_
_entity.id
_entity.type
_entity.pdbx_description
1 polymer ?
#
loop_
_entity_poly.entity_id
_entity_poly.type
_entity_poly.pdbx_seq_one_letter_code
_entity_poly.pdbx_strand_id
1 'polypeptide(L)'
;MESKSSMTLDQLVKLYLESQPIIRDNNKEKEFEIRFGSNPKLQKPLNRVDYENVVKHLLSCGFVTDNVNGFQMLRITNEFIDKRSGQTRLSAIRVELNGEDMINAYCIHNDLQKLIDLHSTNGSKIKFTQKNYAQDKNDNRIGPIDMPNFNIRAAFQTEQDFKHYSNISKSIVRGWNDSKKIFRLINRVRFSHPDFPIFVDISIVKSSLRINKRLAPQYTIQESNIFSNSEH
;
A
#
# COMPACT_ATOMS: atom_id res chain seq x y z
N MET A 1 18.64 8.25 -32.61
CA MET A 1 18.01 7.75 -31.36
C MET A 1 17.90 8.94 -30.44
N GLU A 2 16.75 9.60 -30.40
CA GLU A 2 16.50 10.67 -29.42
C GLU A 2 16.46 10.05 -28.03
N SER A 3 17.35 10.50 -27.15
CA SER A 3 17.31 10.15 -25.74
C SER A 3 15.97 10.64 -25.18
N LYS A 4 15.06 9.74 -24.82
CA LYS A 4 13.86 10.12 -24.06
C LYS A 4 14.37 10.87 -22.82
N SER A 5 14.17 12.18 -22.82
CA SER A 5 14.46 13.03 -21.66
C SER A 5 13.75 12.41 -20.45
N SER A 6 14.50 12.03 -19.45
CA SER A 6 13.93 11.50 -18.20
C SER A 6 13.16 12.63 -17.52
N MET A 7 11.92 12.36 -17.13
CA MET A 7 11.07 13.30 -16.40
C MET A 7 11.76 13.76 -15.11
N THR A 8 11.77 15.06 -14.86
CA THR A 8 12.32 15.64 -13.62
C THR A 8 11.27 15.64 -12.50
N LEU A 9 11.73 15.85 -11.24
CA LEU A 9 10.82 15.97 -10.10
C LEU A 9 9.87 17.16 -10.27
N ASP A 10 10.37 18.31 -10.72
CA ASP A 10 9.57 19.52 -10.95
C ASP A 10 8.47 19.28 -11.99
N GLN A 11 8.80 18.57 -13.08
CA GLN A 11 7.80 18.18 -14.08
C GLN A 11 6.74 17.25 -13.49
N LEU A 12 7.12 16.30 -12.63
CA LEU A 12 6.17 15.39 -11.98
C LEU A 12 5.24 16.13 -11.01
N VAL A 13 5.80 17.04 -10.20
CA VAL A 13 5.03 17.89 -9.28
C VAL A 13 4.07 18.79 -10.06
N LYS A 14 4.54 19.42 -11.14
CA LYS A 14 3.71 20.25 -12.00
C LYS A 14 2.53 19.48 -12.58
N LEU A 15 2.76 18.28 -13.12
CA LEU A 15 1.69 17.41 -13.62
C LEU A 15 0.66 17.06 -12.54
N TYR A 16 1.11 16.81 -11.32
CA TYR A 16 0.20 16.56 -10.20
C TYR A 16 -0.65 17.79 -9.88
N LEU A 17 -0.04 18.96 -9.75
CA LEU A 17 -0.72 20.21 -9.43
C LEU A 17 -1.70 20.63 -10.54
N GLU A 18 -1.31 20.52 -11.80
CA GLU A 18 -2.17 20.82 -12.96
C GLU A 18 -3.34 19.82 -13.08
N SER A 19 -3.20 18.64 -12.51
CA SER A 19 -4.28 17.65 -12.48
C SER A 19 -5.34 17.93 -11.41
N GLN A 20 -5.10 18.89 -10.51
CA GLN A 20 -6.04 19.36 -9.49
C GLN A 20 -6.71 20.65 -9.98
N PRO A 21 -8.00 20.85 -9.92
CA PRO A 21 -9.06 19.96 -9.45
C PRO A 21 -9.76 19.29 -10.64
N ILE A 22 -9.30 18.20 -11.10
CA ILE A 22 -10.12 17.44 -12.04
C ILE A 22 -11.17 16.72 -11.20
N ILE A 23 -12.42 17.11 -11.44
CA ILE A 23 -13.66 16.47 -11.07
C ILE A 23 -13.41 15.09 -10.45
N ARG A 24 -13.87 14.90 -9.22
CA ARG A 24 -13.91 13.60 -8.54
C ARG A 24 -14.60 12.58 -9.42
N ASP A 25 -13.86 12.06 -10.39
CA ASP A 25 -14.36 11.05 -11.29
C ASP A 25 -14.23 9.71 -10.57
N ASN A 26 -15.39 9.16 -10.22
CA ASN A 26 -15.56 7.75 -9.87
C ASN A 26 -14.72 7.22 -8.70
N ASN A 27 -14.68 7.87 -7.55
CA ASN A 27 -13.96 7.39 -6.36
C ASN A 27 -12.44 7.16 -6.57
N LYS A 28 -11.84 7.82 -7.55
CA LYS A 28 -10.40 7.81 -7.74
C LYS A 28 -9.77 9.02 -7.05
N GLU A 29 -8.89 8.75 -6.13
CA GLU A 29 -8.08 9.78 -5.47
C GLU A 29 -6.72 9.87 -6.15
N LYS A 30 -6.22 11.09 -6.33
CA LYS A 30 -4.87 11.35 -6.84
C LYS A 30 -3.93 11.53 -5.68
N GLU A 31 -2.79 10.87 -5.77
CA GLU A 31 -1.79 10.83 -4.71
C GLU A 31 -0.41 11.14 -5.29
N PHE A 32 0.26 12.14 -4.70
CA PHE A 32 1.68 12.36 -4.91
C PHE A 32 2.43 11.82 -3.69
N GLU A 33 3.28 10.84 -3.91
CA GLU A 33 3.96 10.12 -2.85
C GLU A 33 5.48 10.20 -3.02
N ILE A 34 6.18 10.57 -1.94
CA ILE A 34 7.63 10.45 -1.86
C ILE A 34 7.96 9.36 -0.84
N ARG A 35 8.72 8.35 -1.26
CA ARG A 35 9.19 7.26 -0.40
C ARG A 35 10.68 7.40 -0.16
N PHE A 36 11.05 7.29 1.10
CA PHE A 36 12.43 7.25 1.55
C PHE A 36 12.91 5.80 1.68
N GLY A 37 14.24 5.57 1.46
CA GLY A 37 14.83 4.24 1.60
C GLY A 37 14.40 3.25 0.51
N SER A 38 13.89 3.73 -0.63
CA SER A 38 13.34 2.87 -1.67
C SER A 38 14.37 2.29 -2.64
N ASN A 39 15.64 2.68 -2.53
CA ASN A 39 16.68 2.18 -3.44
C ASN A 39 17.08 0.74 -3.06
N PRO A 40 16.75 -0.27 -3.89
CA PRO A 40 17.05 -1.66 -3.58
C PRO A 40 18.55 -1.97 -3.57
N LYS A 41 19.38 -1.10 -4.12
CA LYS A 41 20.85 -1.26 -4.12
C LYS A 41 21.50 -0.74 -2.83
N LEU A 42 20.83 0.17 -2.13
CA LEU A 42 21.30 0.78 -0.89
C LEU A 42 20.62 0.18 0.35
N GLN A 43 20.10 -1.05 0.26
CA GLN A 43 19.36 -1.72 1.35
C GLN A 43 20.17 -1.80 2.64
N LYS A 44 20.34 -0.68 3.30
CA LYS A 44 20.69 -0.63 4.70
C LYS A 44 19.37 -0.78 5.47
N PRO A 45 19.20 -1.84 6.26
CA PRO A 45 18.00 -1.97 7.07
C PRO A 45 17.93 -0.78 8.03
N LEU A 46 16.77 -0.12 8.09
CA LEU A 46 16.49 0.89 9.09
C LEU A 46 16.37 0.17 10.44
N ASN A 47 17.07 0.63 11.44
CA ASN A 47 16.99 0.10 12.78
C ASN A 47 16.05 0.96 13.66
N ARG A 48 15.82 0.53 14.90
CA ARG A 48 14.98 1.24 15.85
C ARG A 48 15.46 2.66 16.13
N VAL A 49 16.78 2.87 16.21
CA VAL A 49 17.36 4.20 16.45
C VAL A 49 17.06 5.14 15.29
N ASP A 50 17.16 4.67 14.05
CA ASP A 50 16.81 5.46 12.86
C ASP A 50 15.32 5.85 12.90
N TYR A 51 14.44 4.92 13.27
CA TYR A 51 13.00 5.18 13.42
C TYR A 51 12.75 6.26 14.49
N GLU A 52 13.32 6.11 15.69
CA GLU A 52 13.15 7.07 16.79
C GLU A 52 13.70 8.46 16.43
N ASN A 53 14.82 8.53 15.70
CA ASN A 53 15.38 9.78 15.25
C ASN A 53 14.48 10.49 14.23
N VAL A 54 13.87 9.76 13.30
CA VAL A 54 12.91 10.32 12.35
C VAL A 54 11.68 10.87 13.09
N VAL A 55 11.13 10.12 14.05
CA VAL A 55 10.00 10.59 14.87
C VAL A 55 10.35 11.86 15.62
N LYS A 56 11.49 11.89 16.32
CA LYS A 56 11.96 13.11 17.03
C LYS A 56 12.11 14.31 16.10
N HIS A 57 12.67 14.07 14.92
CA HIS A 57 12.85 15.13 13.94
C HIS A 57 11.50 15.69 13.42
N LEU A 58 10.55 14.82 13.11
CA LEU A 58 9.21 15.27 12.70
C LEU A 58 8.54 16.12 13.77
N LEU A 59 8.57 15.67 15.02
CA LEU A 59 8.02 16.43 16.15
C LEU A 59 8.72 17.78 16.31
N SER A 60 10.04 17.85 16.16
CA SER A 60 10.79 19.12 16.24
C SER A 60 10.50 20.05 15.08
N CYS A 61 10.02 19.55 13.95
CA CYS A 61 9.59 20.34 12.80
C CYS A 61 8.10 20.73 12.85
N GLY A 62 7.40 20.49 13.95
CA GLY A 62 5.99 20.88 14.13
C GLY A 62 4.96 19.88 13.64
N PHE A 63 5.39 18.70 13.19
CA PHE A 63 4.45 17.64 12.89
C PHE A 63 3.80 17.07 14.16
N VAL A 64 2.52 16.73 14.05
CA VAL A 64 1.73 16.17 15.15
C VAL A 64 1.12 14.82 14.73
N THR A 65 0.81 13.99 15.69
CA THR A 65 0.09 12.72 15.47
C THR A 65 -1.02 12.57 16.51
N ASP A 66 -2.19 12.15 16.06
CA ASP A 66 -3.33 11.88 16.93
C ASP A 66 -3.24 10.50 17.60
N ASN A 67 -2.39 9.62 17.07
CA ASN A 67 -2.24 8.25 17.57
C ASN A 67 -0.77 7.81 17.53
N VAL A 68 -0.08 7.98 18.66
CA VAL A 68 1.34 7.60 18.82
C VAL A 68 1.57 6.07 18.71
N ASN A 69 0.54 5.28 19.01
CA ASN A 69 0.62 3.81 18.88
C ASN A 69 0.39 3.36 17.43
N GLY A 70 -0.06 4.29 16.58
CA GLY A 70 -0.38 4.01 15.19
C GLY A 70 -1.63 3.16 15.02
N PHE A 71 -1.81 2.68 13.81
CA PHE A 71 -2.87 1.74 13.46
C PHE A 71 -2.29 0.53 12.73
N GLN A 72 -2.92 -0.60 12.94
CA GLN A 72 -2.55 -1.85 12.29
C GLN A 72 -3.46 -2.13 11.09
N MET A 73 -2.85 -2.61 10.02
CA MET A 73 -3.53 -2.99 8.79
C MET A 73 -2.89 -4.24 8.22
N LEU A 74 -3.70 -5.22 7.84
CA LEU A 74 -3.26 -6.35 7.04
C LEU A 74 -3.63 -6.13 5.58
N ARG A 75 -2.61 -5.98 4.72
CA ARG A 75 -2.76 -5.98 3.27
C ARG A 75 -2.62 -7.37 2.71
N ILE A 76 -3.59 -7.77 1.90
CA ILE A 76 -3.61 -9.08 1.27
C ILE A 76 -3.74 -8.90 -0.24
N THR A 77 -2.82 -9.49 -0.99
CA THR A 77 -2.87 -9.49 -2.46
C THR A 77 -2.93 -10.93 -2.92
N ASN A 78 -4.01 -11.33 -3.57
CA ASN A 78 -4.20 -12.68 -4.07
C ASN A 78 -3.61 -12.86 -5.47
N GLU A 79 -3.25 -14.10 -5.79
CA GLU A 79 -2.90 -14.53 -7.15
C GLU A 79 -4.16 -14.83 -7.96
N PHE A 80 -4.06 -14.66 -9.26
CA PHE A 80 -5.06 -15.11 -10.23
C PHE A 80 -4.37 -15.62 -11.49
N ILE A 81 -5.08 -16.46 -12.25
CA ILE A 81 -4.61 -16.90 -13.55
C ILE A 81 -5.12 -15.93 -14.60
N ASP A 82 -4.19 -15.27 -15.28
CA ASP A 82 -4.50 -14.40 -16.41
C ASP A 82 -5.03 -15.26 -17.57
N LYS A 83 -6.30 -15.11 -17.90
CA LYS A 83 -6.99 -15.90 -18.94
C LYS A 83 -6.37 -15.77 -20.35
N ARG A 84 -5.65 -14.67 -20.63
CA ARG A 84 -5.02 -14.43 -21.94
C ARG A 84 -3.69 -15.15 -22.07
N SER A 85 -2.88 -15.11 -21.01
CA SER A 85 -1.52 -15.68 -21.02
C SER A 85 -1.39 -17.03 -20.32
N GLY A 86 -2.41 -17.47 -19.56
CA GLY A 86 -2.34 -18.66 -18.71
C GLY A 86 -1.38 -18.51 -17.53
N GLN A 87 -0.76 -17.33 -17.35
CA GLN A 87 0.23 -17.11 -16.31
C GLN A 87 -0.42 -16.71 -14.99
N THR A 88 0.14 -17.19 -13.90
CA THR A 88 -0.22 -16.71 -12.56
C THR A 88 0.36 -15.31 -12.33
N ARG A 89 -0.50 -14.38 -11.92
CA ARG A 89 -0.16 -12.99 -11.61
C ARG A 89 -0.76 -12.58 -10.29
N LEU A 90 -0.16 -11.58 -9.64
CA LEU A 90 -0.75 -10.92 -8.49
C LEU A 90 -1.86 -9.97 -8.93
N SER A 91 -2.94 -9.94 -8.18
CA SER A 91 -4.04 -8.99 -8.39
C SER A 91 -3.53 -7.54 -8.29
N ALA A 92 -4.04 -6.67 -9.16
CA ALA A 92 -3.84 -5.24 -9.05
C ALA A 92 -4.65 -4.62 -7.89
N ILE A 93 -5.64 -5.37 -7.38
CA ILE A 93 -6.48 -4.97 -6.25
C ILE A 93 -6.03 -5.73 -5.03
N ARG A 94 -5.83 -5.01 -3.95
CA ARG A 94 -5.48 -5.54 -2.63
C ARG A 94 -6.69 -5.45 -1.70
N VAL A 95 -6.80 -6.38 -0.79
CA VAL A 95 -7.72 -6.31 0.35
C VAL A 95 -6.96 -5.72 1.53
N GLU A 96 -7.56 -4.75 2.21
CA GLU A 96 -7.02 -4.12 3.41
C GLU A 96 -7.99 -4.37 4.57
N LEU A 97 -7.47 -5.02 5.62
CA LEU A 97 -8.18 -5.27 6.87
C LEU A 97 -7.63 -4.31 7.93
N ASN A 98 -8.47 -3.40 8.42
CA ASN A 98 -8.06 -2.34 9.33
C ASN A 98 -8.43 -2.69 10.78
N GLY A 99 -7.43 -2.67 11.66
CA GLY A 99 -7.56 -2.93 13.08
C GLY A 99 -7.25 -4.38 13.45
N GLU A 100 -6.75 -4.55 14.65
CA GLU A 100 -6.29 -5.82 15.20
C GLU A 100 -7.43 -6.86 15.27
N ASP A 101 -8.63 -6.42 15.64
CA ASP A 101 -9.84 -7.25 15.69
C ASP A 101 -10.17 -7.92 14.34
N MET A 102 -10.07 -7.15 13.25
CA MET A 102 -10.30 -7.67 11.90
C MET A 102 -9.21 -8.61 11.45
N ILE A 103 -7.96 -8.30 11.81
CA ILE A 103 -6.79 -9.13 11.48
C ILE A 103 -6.88 -10.47 12.19
N ASN A 104 -7.20 -10.47 13.48
CA ASN A 104 -7.36 -11.68 14.28
C ASN A 104 -8.52 -12.55 13.80
N ALA A 105 -9.67 -11.94 13.51
CA ALA A 105 -10.82 -12.65 12.94
C ALA A 105 -10.48 -13.31 11.59
N TYR A 106 -9.69 -12.62 10.76
CA TYR A 106 -9.22 -13.20 9.50
C TYR A 106 -8.25 -14.37 9.72
N CYS A 107 -7.32 -14.27 10.65
CA CYS A 107 -6.36 -15.34 10.97
C CYS A 107 -7.04 -16.63 11.46
N ILE A 108 -8.19 -16.49 12.16
CA ILE A 108 -8.98 -17.63 12.62
C ILE A 108 -9.63 -18.37 11.45
N HIS A 109 -10.17 -17.63 10.49
CA HIS A 109 -10.99 -18.21 9.43
C HIS A 109 -10.26 -18.37 8.10
N ASN A 110 -9.33 -17.47 7.78
CA ASN A 110 -8.67 -17.33 6.47
C ASN A 110 -9.68 -17.22 5.29
N ASP A 111 -10.90 -16.83 5.59
CA ASP A 111 -12.03 -16.76 4.66
C ASP A 111 -12.56 -15.33 4.62
N LEU A 112 -12.43 -14.67 3.45
CA LEU A 112 -12.82 -13.29 3.28
C LEU A 112 -14.36 -13.14 3.22
N GLN A 113 -15.08 -14.10 2.64
CA GLN A 113 -16.55 -14.06 2.60
C GLN A 113 -17.12 -14.11 4.02
N LYS A 114 -16.65 -15.07 4.80
CA LYS A 114 -17.08 -15.20 6.20
C LYS A 114 -16.79 -13.95 7.01
N LEU A 115 -15.63 -13.31 6.79
CA LEU A 115 -15.27 -12.06 7.45
C LEU A 115 -16.23 -10.93 7.07
N ILE A 116 -16.59 -10.80 5.79
CA ILE A 116 -17.56 -9.80 5.30
C ILE A 116 -18.93 -10.03 5.94
N ASP A 117 -19.39 -11.28 5.99
CA ASP A 117 -20.70 -11.63 6.54
C ASP A 117 -20.80 -11.31 8.04
N LEU A 118 -19.74 -11.58 8.79
CA LEU A 118 -19.66 -11.29 10.23
C LEU A 118 -19.59 -9.78 10.54
N HIS A 119 -19.01 -9.00 9.64
CA HIS A 119 -18.74 -7.57 9.84
C HIS A 119 -19.42 -6.66 8.82
N SER A 120 -20.53 -7.09 8.23
CA SER A 120 -21.26 -6.38 7.18
C SER A 120 -21.67 -4.95 7.56
N THR A 121 -21.89 -4.68 8.84
CA THR A 121 -22.19 -3.34 9.38
C THR A 121 -20.98 -2.42 9.50
N ASN A 122 -19.76 -2.97 9.51
CA ASN A 122 -18.50 -2.24 9.67
C ASN A 122 -17.72 -2.12 8.35
N GLY A 123 -18.39 -1.81 7.25
CA GLY A 123 -17.83 -1.77 5.89
C GLY A 123 -16.60 -0.86 5.69
N SER A 124 -16.25 -0.02 6.68
CA SER A 124 -15.03 0.80 6.66
C SER A 124 -13.75 0.02 7.03
N LYS A 125 -13.88 -1.13 7.71
CA LYS A 125 -12.73 -1.92 8.18
C LYS A 125 -12.18 -2.88 7.12
N ILE A 126 -12.98 -3.21 6.09
CA ILE A 126 -12.58 -4.06 4.96
C ILE A 126 -12.62 -3.21 3.70
N LYS A 127 -11.48 -2.98 3.07
CA LYS A 127 -11.37 -2.22 1.84
C LYS A 127 -10.80 -3.06 0.71
N PHE A 128 -11.27 -2.80 -0.50
CA PHE A 128 -10.72 -3.32 -1.74
C PHE A 128 -10.13 -2.14 -2.50
N THR A 129 -8.82 -2.07 -2.58
CA THR A 129 -8.12 -0.89 -3.09
C THR A 129 -7.27 -1.25 -4.29
N GLN A 130 -7.41 -0.49 -5.36
CA GLN A 130 -6.53 -0.52 -6.52
C GLN A 130 -5.67 0.74 -6.56
N LYS A 131 -4.35 0.55 -6.68
CA LYS A 131 -3.40 1.65 -6.84
C LYS A 131 -2.71 1.54 -8.19
N ASN A 132 -2.82 2.57 -9.01
CA ASN A 132 -2.23 2.65 -10.34
C ASN A 132 -1.33 3.88 -10.45
N TYR A 133 -0.39 3.86 -11.39
CA TYR A 133 0.30 5.08 -11.79
C TYR A 133 -0.68 5.99 -12.55
N ALA A 134 -0.55 7.29 -12.34
CA ALA A 134 -1.30 8.27 -13.11
C ALA A 134 -0.94 8.19 -14.61
N GLN A 135 -1.82 8.72 -15.44
CA GLN A 135 -1.62 8.81 -16.88
C GLN A 135 -1.57 10.28 -17.31
N ASP A 136 -0.81 10.55 -18.35
CA ASP A 136 -0.78 11.86 -19.00
C ASP A 136 -2.02 12.09 -19.90
N LYS A 137 -2.06 13.22 -20.58
CA LYS A 137 -3.16 13.59 -21.51
C LYS A 137 -3.32 12.66 -22.72
N ASN A 138 -2.31 11.82 -22.97
CA ASN A 138 -2.28 10.87 -24.09
C ASN A 138 -2.41 9.42 -23.57
N ASP A 139 -2.92 9.22 -22.35
CA ASP A 139 -3.07 7.93 -21.68
C ASP A 139 -1.76 7.17 -21.45
N ASN A 140 -0.61 7.83 -21.59
CA ASN A 140 0.66 7.21 -21.25
C ASN A 140 0.87 7.18 -19.75
N ARG A 141 1.35 6.05 -19.25
CA ARG A 141 1.68 5.88 -17.85
C ARG A 141 2.81 6.82 -17.41
N ILE A 142 2.57 7.61 -16.36
CA ILE A 142 3.58 8.42 -15.70
C ILE A 142 4.38 7.52 -14.75
N GLY A 143 5.64 7.24 -15.10
CA GLY A 143 6.53 6.41 -14.28
C GLY A 143 6.99 7.12 -13.01
N PRO A 144 7.47 6.37 -11.99
CA PRO A 144 8.10 6.97 -10.83
C PRO A 144 9.48 7.52 -11.20
N ILE A 145 9.91 8.51 -10.42
CA ILE A 145 11.26 9.08 -10.51
C ILE A 145 12.08 8.59 -9.32
N ASP A 146 13.20 7.95 -9.61
CA ASP A 146 14.18 7.55 -8.61
C ASP A 146 15.29 8.59 -8.52
N MET A 147 15.58 9.07 -7.32
CA MET A 147 16.68 9.95 -7.01
C MET A 147 17.68 9.23 -6.09
N PRO A 148 18.62 8.47 -6.67
CA PRO A 148 19.50 7.59 -5.89
C PRO A 148 20.38 8.34 -4.89
N ASN A 149 20.82 9.56 -5.23
CA ASN A 149 21.65 10.37 -4.34
C ASN A 149 20.97 10.77 -3.03
N PHE A 150 19.64 10.84 -3.05
CA PHE A 150 18.83 11.15 -1.86
C PHE A 150 18.13 9.92 -1.29
N ASN A 151 18.32 8.76 -1.91
CA ASN A 151 17.62 7.51 -1.57
C ASN A 151 16.08 7.68 -1.49
N ILE A 152 15.51 8.44 -2.43
CA ILE A 152 14.07 8.70 -2.51
C ILE A 152 13.50 8.28 -3.86
N ARG A 153 12.21 7.95 -3.83
CA ARG A 153 11.38 7.73 -5.02
C ARG A 153 10.15 8.61 -4.94
N ALA A 154 9.92 9.42 -5.97
CA ALA A 154 8.70 10.18 -6.15
C ALA A 154 7.76 9.47 -7.14
N ALA A 155 6.47 9.45 -6.87
CA ALA A 155 5.47 8.84 -7.73
C ALA A 155 4.16 9.64 -7.71
N PHE A 156 3.57 9.81 -8.90
CA PHE A 156 2.22 10.29 -9.06
C PHE A 156 1.32 9.09 -9.37
N GLN A 157 0.33 8.86 -8.52
CA GLN A 157 -0.52 7.66 -8.56
C GLN A 157 -1.99 8.03 -8.41
N THR A 158 -2.85 7.09 -8.73
CA THR A 158 -4.28 7.13 -8.44
C THR A 158 -4.63 5.94 -7.55
N GLU A 159 -5.47 6.17 -6.57
CA GLU A 159 -6.03 5.13 -5.71
C GLU A 159 -7.54 5.08 -5.88
N GLN A 160 -8.10 3.89 -5.96
CA GLN A 160 -9.53 3.67 -6.09
C GLN A 160 -9.99 2.59 -5.13
N ASP A 161 -10.96 2.94 -4.29
CA ASP A 161 -11.61 2.00 -3.37
C ASP A 161 -12.88 1.43 -4.00
N PHE A 162 -13.06 0.11 -3.89
CA PHE A 162 -14.24 -0.59 -4.33
C PHE A 162 -15.08 -1.04 -3.14
N LYS A 163 -16.37 -0.85 -3.23
CA LYS A 163 -17.30 -1.39 -2.23
C LYS A 163 -17.28 -2.92 -2.25
N HIS A 164 -17.45 -3.55 -1.07
CA HIS A 164 -17.44 -5.03 -0.96
C HIS A 164 -18.49 -5.72 -1.84
N TYR A 165 -19.62 -5.05 -2.11
CA TYR A 165 -20.67 -5.56 -2.99
C TYR A 165 -20.47 -5.29 -4.49
N SER A 166 -19.37 -4.64 -4.89
CA SER A 166 -19.04 -4.42 -6.30
C SER A 166 -18.75 -5.74 -7.02
N ASN A 167 -18.97 -5.79 -8.33
CA ASN A 167 -18.68 -6.99 -9.12
C ASN A 167 -17.21 -7.41 -9.02
N ILE A 168 -16.32 -6.42 -8.93
CA ILE A 168 -14.87 -6.63 -8.79
C ILE A 168 -14.57 -7.29 -7.46
N SER A 169 -15.07 -6.75 -6.34
CA SER A 169 -14.87 -7.31 -5.01
C SER A 169 -15.46 -8.71 -4.89
N LYS A 170 -16.68 -8.91 -5.40
CA LYS A 170 -17.32 -10.24 -5.45
C LYS A 170 -16.51 -11.27 -6.24
N SER A 171 -15.87 -10.85 -7.33
CA SER A 171 -14.99 -11.74 -8.11
C SER A 171 -13.76 -12.18 -7.32
N ILE A 172 -13.14 -11.25 -6.57
CA ILE A 172 -12.00 -11.55 -5.70
C ILE A 172 -12.41 -12.52 -4.59
N VAL A 173 -13.52 -12.23 -3.90
CA VAL A 173 -14.04 -13.06 -2.80
C VAL A 173 -14.35 -14.49 -3.28
N ARG A 174 -14.98 -14.64 -4.45
CA ARG A 174 -15.35 -15.96 -5.00
C ARG A 174 -14.14 -16.88 -5.22
N GLY A 175 -12.99 -16.32 -5.65
CA GLY A 175 -11.76 -17.10 -5.88
C GLY A 175 -10.80 -17.11 -4.68
N TRP A 176 -11.25 -16.61 -3.51
CA TRP A 176 -10.35 -16.33 -2.40
C TRP A 176 -9.67 -17.57 -1.83
N ASN A 177 -10.43 -18.62 -1.55
CA ASN A 177 -9.92 -19.81 -0.89
C ASN A 177 -9.01 -20.65 -1.81
N ASP A 178 -9.23 -20.56 -3.12
CA ASP A 178 -8.47 -21.31 -4.14
C ASP A 178 -7.20 -20.58 -4.60
N SER A 179 -6.99 -19.34 -4.17
CA SER A 179 -5.84 -18.53 -4.57
C SER A 179 -4.79 -18.45 -3.47
N LYS A 180 -3.50 -18.44 -3.85
CA LYS A 180 -2.43 -18.06 -2.94
C LYS A 180 -2.40 -16.55 -2.77
N LYS A 181 -1.86 -16.09 -1.64
CA LYS A 181 -1.88 -14.69 -1.24
C LYS A 181 -0.54 -14.26 -0.69
N ILE A 182 -0.22 -12.98 -0.88
CA ILE A 182 0.87 -12.29 -0.19
C ILE A 182 0.25 -11.46 0.92
N PHE A 183 0.77 -11.64 2.13
CA PHE A 183 0.33 -10.94 3.32
C PHE A 183 1.37 -9.91 3.74
N ARG A 184 0.91 -8.73 4.12
CA ARG A 184 1.75 -7.66 4.67
C ARG A 184 1.03 -7.01 5.84
N LEU A 185 1.52 -7.29 7.05
CA LEU A 185 1.10 -6.56 8.24
C LEU A 185 1.84 -5.23 8.28
N ILE A 186 1.10 -4.16 8.42
CA ILE A 186 1.60 -2.79 8.46
C ILE A 186 1.17 -2.19 9.78
N ASN A 187 2.14 -1.78 10.59
CA ASN A 187 1.90 -0.87 11.71
C ASN A 187 2.36 0.52 11.30
N ARG A 188 1.45 1.49 11.30
CA ARG A 188 1.66 2.81 10.72
C ARG A 188 1.30 3.91 11.71
N VAL A 189 2.22 4.84 11.89
CA VAL A 189 1.97 6.12 12.55
C VAL A 189 1.92 7.19 11.48
N ARG A 190 0.83 7.97 11.47
CA ARG A 190 0.67 9.12 10.57
C ARG A 190 0.93 10.40 11.33
N PHE A 191 1.74 11.24 10.74
CA PHE A 191 1.99 12.60 11.18
C PHE A 191 1.39 13.57 10.16
N SER A 192 0.80 14.66 10.65
CA SER A 192 0.32 15.79 9.85
C SER A 192 0.98 17.06 10.31
N HIS A 193 1.05 18.05 9.42
CA HIS A 193 1.54 19.39 9.78
C HIS A 193 0.37 20.36 9.78
N PRO A 194 0.19 21.18 10.83
CA PRO A 194 -0.94 22.11 10.93
C PRO A 194 -0.97 23.15 9.80
N ASP A 195 0.21 23.60 9.35
CA ASP A 195 0.33 24.69 8.37
C ASP A 195 0.47 24.19 6.92
N PHE A 196 0.69 22.89 6.71
CA PHE A 196 0.93 22.32 5.38
C PHE A 196 0.07 21.09 5.13
N PRO A 197 -0.51 20.90 3.92
CA PRO A 197 -1.31 19.73 3.56
C PRO A 197 -0.40 18.53 3.26
N ILE A 198 0.49 18.19 4.19
CA ILE A 198 1.48 17.12 4.07
C ILE A 198 1.24 16.11 5.17
N PHE A 199 1.23 14.84 4.79
CA PHE A 199 1.23 13.71 5.72
C PHE A 199 2.54 12.94 5.61
N VAL A 200 3.09 12.53 6.75
CA VAL A 200 4.24 11.64 6.82
C VAL A 200 3.80 10.34 7.49
N ASP A 201 3.84 9.25 6.73
CA ASP A 201 3.50 7.91 7.21
C ASP A 201 4.79 7.15 7.54
N ILE A 202 5.00 6.83 8.80
CA ILE A 202 6.07 5.93 9.22
C ILE A 202 5.46 4.56 9.45
N SER A 203 5.99 3.53 8.75
CA SER A 203 5.40 2.20 8.80
C SER A 203 6.45 1.13 9.08
N ILE A 204 6.15 0.25 10.03
CA ILE A 204 6.84 -1.02 10.21
C ILE A 204 6.04 -2.08 9.46
N VAL A 205 6.71 -2.82 8.58
CA VAL A 205 6.05 -3.78 7.69
C VAL A 205 6.63 -5.17 7.89
N LYS A 206 5.77 -6.11 8.29
CA LYS A 206 6.07 -7.55 8.24
C LYS A 206 5.42 -8.14 7.00
N SER A 207 6.15 -8.93 6.24
CA SER A 207 5.64 -9.55 5.00
C SER A 207 5.65 -11.06 5.12
N SER A 208 4.84 -11.73 4.31
CA SER A 208 4.87 -13.19 4.15
C SER A 208 6.29 -13.68 3.90
N LEU A 209 6.49 -14.97 4.18
CA LEU A 209 7.76 -15.67 3.97
C LEU A 209 8.40 -15.30 2.62
N ARG A 210 9.72 -15.10 2.65
CA ARG A 210 10.52 -14.86 1.45
C ARG A 210 11.31 -16.11 1.09
N ILE A 211 11.18 -16.56 -0.15
CA ILE A 211 12.02 -17.62 -0.72
C ILE A 211 12.89 -16.95 -1.78
N ASN A 212 14.23 -17.14 -1.69
CA ASN A 212 15.19 -16.52 -2.62
C ASN A 212 14.97 -15.00 -2.79
N LYS A 213 14.77 -14.27 -1.67
CA LYS A 213 14.50 -12.82 -1.61
C LYS A 213 13.16 -12.38 -2.24
N ARG A 214 12.34 -13.29 -2.74
CA ARG A 214 10.99 -12.98 -3.27
C ARG A 214 9.92 -13.39 -2.27
N LEU A 215 8.84 -12.62 -2.22
CA LEU A 215 7.68 -12.98 -1.41
C LEU A 215 7.07 -14.28 -1.94
N ALA A 216 6.89 -15.27 -1.06
CA ALA A 216 6.25 -16.54 -1.39
C ALA A 216 4.76 -16.45 -1.07
N PRO A 217 3.88 -16.58 -2.08
CA PRO A 217 2.45 -16.60 -1.85
C PRO A 217 2.02 -17.84 -1.07
N GLN A 218 1.09 -17.65 -0.12
CA GLN A 218 0.57 -18.70 0.78
C GLN A 218 -0.96 -18.74 0.71
N TYR A 219 -1.56 -19.88 0.96
CA TYR A 219 -3.03 -20.01 1.00
C TYR A 219 -3.62 -19.36 2.24
N THR A 220 -2.97 -19.53 3.38
CA THR A 220 -3.46 -19.12 4.70
C THR A 220 -2.38 -18.40 5.48
N ILE A 221 -2.78 -17.71 6.53
CA ILE A 221 -1.89 -17.12 7.51
C ILE A 221 -2.41 -17.37 8.92
N GLN A 222 -1.51 -17.53 9.88
CA GLN A 222 -1.82 -17.70 11.29
C GLN A 222 -1.36 -16.50 12.10
N GLU A 223 -2.05 -16.21 13.20
CA GLU A 223 -1.72 -15.13 14.11
C GLU A 223 -0.26 -15.20 14.59
N SER A 224 0.20 -16.41 14.98
CA SER A 224 1.59 -16.64 15.38
C SER A 224 2.62 -16.23 14.32
N ASN A 225 2.27 -16.32 13.03
CA ASN A 225 3.17 -15.92 11.94
C ASN A 225 3.14 -14.42 11.67
N ILE A 226 2.03 -13.75 11.98
CA ILE A 226 1.87 -12.30 11.78
C ILE A 226 2.49 -11.52 12.94
N PHE A 227 2.22 -11.95 14.18
CA PHE A 227 2.60 -11.21 15.38
C PHE A 227 3.89 -11.72 16.03
N SER A 228 4.48 -12.83 15.52
CA SER A 228 5.76 -13.31 16.03
C SER A 228 6.84 -12.21 15.94
N ASN A 229 7.65 -12.09 16.98
CA ASN A 229 8.66 -11.03 17.14
C ASN A 229 9.88 -11.13 16.20
N SER A 230 9.86 -11.97 15.18
CA SER A 230 10.92 -11.99 14.17
C SER A 230 10.78 -10.75 13.27
N GLU A 231 11.35 -9.65 13.72
CA GLU A 231 11.61 -8.47 12.90
C GLU A 231 12.61 -8.84 11.81
N HIS A 232 12.22 -8.64 10.58
CA HIS A 232 13.12 -8.70 9.43
C HIS A 232 13.25 -7.33 8.79
#